data_4ab9ad10fc6c5f3a151875c0fe533fb3
#
_entry.id   4ab9ad10fc6c5f3a151875c0fe533fb3
#
_cell.length_a   1.000
_cell.length_b   1.000
_cell.length_c   1.000
_cell.angle_alpha   90.00
_cell.angle_beta   90.00
_cell.angle_gamma   90.00
#
_symmetry.space_group_name_H-M   'P 1'
#
loop_
_entity.id
_entity.type
_entity.pdbx_description
1 polymer ?
#
loop_
_entity_poly.entity_id
_entity_poly.type
_entity_poly.pdbx_seq_one_letter_code
_entity_poly.pdbx_strand_id
1 'polypeptide(L)'
;MKKYNITFVIVLLIIGLLSTSCKKGGKSDVEKITLDSLHITEFAQNIERKVINGDTVFYVKAFDKKGLKLKLQKNSIAYSSLDANFGPYYFDNYFNRISDAAVQAVAEGGDFKFVRYYKIGSEHHIVMRTYQDYTVSFFDWIVGLVDNEIKIQEGFIYNQSSTLSNDLIYYLHYHVMEITNPDGATPNLVKANGLLMAGKEREALKLLQKNKSQLKQYPTYWQIYIGALYESDNKNFIANLDALKNEGIDDRTIYLHKLLYYSSNGNSKATEQIIGKMIDLT
;
A
#
# COMPACT_ATOMS: atom_id res chain seq x y z
N MET A 1 -16.64 8.03 80.62
CA MET A 1 -16.65 6.96 79.62
C MET A 1 -16.51 7.62 78.23
N LYS A 2 -15.29 7.46 77.56
CA LYS A 2 -15.04 8.04 76.23
C LYS A 2 -15.68 7.13 75.15
N LYS A 3 -16.66 7.67 74.42
CA LYS A 3 -17.17 6.98 73.23
C LYS A 3 -16.15 7.08 72.12
N TYR A 4 -15.41 6.00 71.88
CA TYR A 4 -14.54 5.87 70.70
C TYR A 4 -15.45 5.73 69.47
N ASN A 5 -15.27 6.60 68.54
CA ASN A 5 -16.03 6.63 67.28
C ASN A 5 -15.81 5.33 66.52
N ILE A 6 -16.78 4.45 66.50
CA ILE A 6 -16.83 3.21 65.73
C ILE A 6 -16.50 3.46 64.25
N THR A 7 -16.83 4.64 63.73
CA THR A 7 -16.51 5.06 62.39
C THR A 7 -15.01 5.10 62.07
N PHE A 8 -14.16 5.44 63.07
CA PHE A 8 -12.72 5.51 62.86
C PHE A 8 -12.07 4.12 62.77
N VAL A 9 -12.64 3.14 63.50
CA VAL A 9 -12.15 1.74 63.44
C VAL A 9 -12.54 1.08 62.13
N ILE A 10 -13.71 1.37 61.56
CA ILE A 10 -14.16 0.84 60.26
C ILE A 10 -13.31 1.39 59.13
N VAL A 11 -12.92 2.67 59.16
CA VAL A 11 -12.04 3.27 58.11
C VAL A 11 -10.65 2.68 58.12
N LEU A 12 -10.08 2.39 59.31
CA LEU A 12 -8.79 1.73 59.44
C LEU A 12 -8.82 0.27 58.97
N LEU A 13 -9.91 -0.46 59.15
CA LEU A 13 -10.11 -1.81 58.64
C LEU A 13 -10.24 -1.87 57.12
N ILE A 14 -10.89 -0.89 56.52
CA ILE A 14 -11.00 -0.79 55.03
C ILE A 14 -9.67 -0.44 54.40
N ILE A 15 -8.85 0.43 55.00
CA ILE A 15 -7.51 0.76 54.53
C ILE A 15 -6.56 -0.44 54.65
N GLY A 16 -6.69 -1.24 55.70
CA GLY A 16 -5.88 -2.47 55.89
C GLY A 16 -6.22 -3.57 54.89
N LEU A 17 -7.46 -3.65 54.41
CA LEU A 17 -7.89 -4.60 53.39
C LEU A 17 -7.50 -4.20 51.94
N LEU A 18 -7.29 -2.92 51.70
CA LEU A 18 -6.83 -2.42 50.38
C LEU A 18 -5.31 -2.56 50.16
N SER A 19 -4.53 -2.69 51.24
CA SER A 19 -3.08 -2.79 51.18
C SER A 19 -2.56 -4.23 50.98
N THR A 20 -3.41 -5.25 51.07
CA THR A 20 -2.98 -6.67 50.87
C THR A 20 -3.26 -7.20 49.45
N SER A 21 -3.83 -6.38 48.54
CA SER A 21 -4.08 -6.77 47.15
C SER A 21 -3.04 -6.24 46.17
N CYS A 22 -1.80 -6.01 46.60
CA CYS A 22 -0.68 -6.01 45.67
C CYS A 22 -0.35 -7.47 45.31
N LYS A 23 -1.17 -8.12 44.52
CA LYS A 23 -0.72 -9.21 43.69
C LYS A 23 0.47 -8.66 42.90
N LYS A 24 1.67 -9.18 43.17
CA LYS A 24 2.81 -9.11 42.26
C LYS A 24 2.22 -9.29 40.85
N GLY A 25 2.30 -8.25 40.04
CA GLY A 25 1.93 -8.33 38.64
C GLY A 25 2.67 -9.49 38.05
N GLY A 26 2.00 -10.61 37.90
CA GLY A 26 2.49 -11.66 37.02
C GLY A 26 2.78 -10.93 35.73
N LYS A 27 4.03 -10.99 35.25
CA LYS A 27 4.30 -10.71 33.84
C LYS A 27 3.24 -11.51 33.13
N SER A 28 2.27 -10.83 32.52
CA SER A 28 1.42 -11.47 31.51
C SER A 28 2.46 -12.04 30.55
N ASP A 29 2.59 -13.35 30.49
CA ASP A 29 3.29 -13.99 29.39
C ASP A 29 2.56 -13.47 28.15
N VAL A 30 3.14 -12.45 27.52
CA VAL A 30 2.66 -11.95 26.24
C VAL A 30 2.85 -13.13 25.32
N GLU A 31 1.75 -13.78 24.97
CA GLU A 31 1.74 -14.92 24.08
C GLU A 31 2.56 -14.54 22.86
N LYS A 32 3.65 -15.25 22.63
CA LYS A 32 4.57 -14.92 21.56
C LYS A 32 3.89 -15.29 20.23
N ILE A 33 3.51 -14.27 19.47
CA ILE A 33 2.89 -14.47 18.17
C ILE A 33 3.87 -15.23 17.27
N THR A 34 3.40 -16.32 16.70
CA THR A 34 4.13 -17.11 15.69
C THR A 34 3.80 -16.58 14.30
N LEU A 35 4.82 -16.42 13.46
CA LEU A 35 4.63 -16.03 12.06
C LEU A 35 4.33 -17.29 11.23
N ASP A 36 3.10 -17.76 11.28
CA ASP A 36 2.60 -18.90 10.50
C ASP A 36 1.43 -18.50 9.60
N SER A 37 1.02 -19.42 8.74
CA SER A 37 -0.03 -19.17 7.75
C SER A 37 -1.38 -18.79 8.36
N LEU A 38 -1.71 -19.35 9.53
CA LEU A 38 -2.99 -19.08 10.20
C LEU A 38 -3.03 -17.62 10.70
N HIS A 39 -2.04 -17.23 11.52
CA HIS A 39 -1.98 -15.87 12.06
C HIS A 39 -1.86 -14.79 10.97
N ILE A 40 -1.11 -15.10 9.88
CA ILE A 40 -0.99 -14.17 8.75
C ILE A 40 -2.30 -14.04 7.99
N THR A 41 -3.02 -15.15 7.78
CA THR A 41 -4.34 -15.12 7.14
C THR A 41 -5.35 -14.35 7.99
N GLU A 42 -5.38 -14.56 9.31
CA GLU A 42 -6.22 -13.81 10.24
C GLU A 42 -5.89 -12.31 10.24
N PHE A 43 -4.60 -11.97 10.19
CA PHE A 43 -4.16 -10.57 10.05
C PHE A 43 -4.70 -9.94 8.76
N ALA A 44 -4.58 -10.61 7.61
CA ALA A 44 -5.07 -10.13 6.33
C ALA A 44 -6.59 -9.98 6.29
N GLN A 45 -7.33 -10.96 6.81
CA GLN A 45 -8.79 -10.91 6.93
C GLN A 45 -9.24 -9.82 7.91
N ASN A 46 -8.43 -9.53 8.93
CA ASN A 46 -8.72 -8.43 9.85
C ASN A 46 -8.54 -7.07 9.16
N ILE A 47 -7.51 -6.89 8.33
CA ILE A 47 -7.36 -5.69 7.48
C ILE A 47 -8.59 -5.53 6.59
N GLU A 48 -8.99 -6.58 5.85
CA GLU A 48 -10.18 -6.55 4.99
C GLU A 48 -11.42 -6.09 5.76
N ARG A 49 -11.74 -6.75 6.86
CA ARG A 49 -12.90 -6.43 7.68
C ARG A 49 -12.88 -5.00 8.21
N LYS A 50 -11.70 -4.52 8.63
CA LYS A 50 -11.53 -3.16 9.17
C LYS A 50 -11.70 -2.10 8.09
N VAL A 51 -11.14 -2.32 6.89
CA VAL A 51 -11.33 -1.42 5.73
C VAL A 51 -12.79 -1.37 5.31
N ILE A 52 -13.48 -2.52 5.23
CA ILE A 52 -14.92 -2.59 4.91
C ILE A 52 -15.74 -1.80 5.93
N ASN A 53 -15.34 -1.79 7.20
CA ASN A 53 -15.99 -1.02 8.26
C ASN A 53 -15.53 0.45 8.37
N GLY A 54 -14.72 0.94 7.44
CA GLY A 54 -14.25 2.33 7.41
C GLY A 54 -13.13 2.65 8.40
N ASP A 55 -12.46 1.65 8.99
CA ASP A 55 -11.36 1.85 9.95
C ASP A 55 -10.02 2.08 9.24
N THR A 56 -9.81 3.31 8.78
CA THR A 56 -8.55 3.73 8.13
C THR A 56 -7.36 3.64 9.08
N VAL A 57 -7.55 3.92 10.36
CA VAL A 57 -6.49 3.93 11.38
C VAL A 57 -5.88 2.54 11.56
N PHE A 58 -6.70 1.50 11.54
CA PHE A 58 -6.21 0.13 11.65
C PHE A 58 -5.30 -0.23 10.46
N TYR A 59 -5.71 0.10 9.24
CA TYR A 59 -4.92 -0.22 8.04
C TYR A 59 -3.59 0.55 8.03
N VAL A 60 -3.59 1.83 8.40
CA VAL A 60 -2.35 2.62 8.55
C VAL A 60 -1.41 2.01 9.59
N LYS A 61 -1.94 1.47 10.70
CA LYS A 61 -1.14 0.80 11.75
C LYS A 61 -0.61 -0.57 11.33
N ALA A 62 -1.17 -1.18 10.29
CA ALA A 62 -0.69 -2.45 9.75
C ALA A 62 0.70 -2.34 9.11
N PHE A 63 1.14 -1.14 8.69
CA PHE A 63 2.46 -0.92 8.09
C PHE A 63 3.56 -0.75 9.15
N ASP A 64 4.73 -1.35 8.89
CA ASP A 64 5.97 -1.09 9.62
C ASP A 64 6.59 0.24 9.16
N LYS A 65 5.97 1.33 9.57
CA LYS A 65 6.42 2.68 9.19
C LYS A 65 7.86 2.95 9.65
N LYS A 66 8.26 2.42 10.80
CA LYS A 66 9.62 2.62 11.34
C LYS A 66 10.66 1.90 10.47
N GLY A 67 10.42 0.64 10.12
CA GLY A 67 11.30 -0.13 9.24
C GLY A 67 11.39 0.47 7.85
N LEU A 68 10.26 0.88 7.25
CA LEU A 68 10.22 1.57 5.96
C LEU A 68 11.00 2.90 6.00
N LYS A 69 10.84 3.70 7.05
CA LYS A 69 11.60 4.95 7.22
C LYS A 69 13.11 4.69 7.27
N LEU A 70 13.55 3.69 8.02
CA LEU A 70 14.97 3.30 8.10
C LEU A 70 15.50 2.82 6.74
N LYS A 71 14.68 2.06 5.98
CA LYS A 71 15.03 1.60 4.64
C LYS A 71 15.22 2.76 3.67
N LEU A 72 14.33 3.77 3.72
CA LEU A 72 14.45 4.97 2.91
C LEU A 72 15.71 5.78 3.25
N GLN A 73 16.00 5.96 4.53
CA GLN A 73 17.20 6.68 4.99
C GLN A 73 18.50 6.05 4.51
N LYS A 74 18.54 4.73 4.38
CA LYS A 74 19.72 4.00 3.88
C LYS A 74 19.88 4.06 2.37
N ASN A 75 18.78 4.08 1.62
CA ASN A 75 18.78 3.79 0.19
C ASN A 75 18.47 5.02 -0.69
N SER A 76 18.15 6.16 -0.12
CA SER A 76 17.73 7.32 -0.90
C SER A 76 18.47 8.60 -0.52
N ILE A 77 19.27 9.12 -1.48
CA ILE A 77 19.86 10.47 -1.40
C ILE A 77 18.73 11.53 -1.30
N ALA A 78 17.60 11.29 -1.96
CA ALA A 78 16.45 12.17 -1.92
C ALA A 78 15.84 12.30 -0.52
N TYR A 79 15.82 11.21 0.26
CA TYR A 79 15.30 11.26 1.63
C TYR A 79 16.19 12.06 2.58
N SER A 80 17.51 12.05 2.39
CA SER A 80 18.45 12.82 3.20
C SER A 80 18.35 14.33 2.95
N SER A 81 17.84 14.73 1.78
CA SER A 81 17.61 16.15 1.41
C SER A 81 16.20 16.65 1.79
N LEU A 82 15.30 15.76 2.21
CA LEU A 82 14.00 16.14 2.76
C LEU A 82 14.23 16.88 4.08
N ASP A 83 13.84 18.15 4.14
CA ASP A 83 13.84 18.91 5.37
C ASP A 83 13.12 18.11 6.47
N ALA A 84 13.75 18.02 7.64
CA ALA A 84 13.22 17.29 8.80
C ALA A 84 11.79 17.72 9.19
N ASN A 85 11.35 18.89 8.78
CA ASN A 85 10.01 19.43 9.06
C ASN A 85 8.94 18.93 8.09
N PHE A 86 9.26 18.67 6.82
CA PHE A 86 8.29 18.25 5.81
C PHE A 86 8.20 16.72 5.67
N GLY A 87 9.32 16.03 5.84
CA GLY A 87 9.41 14.57 5.67
C GLY A 87 8.40 13.78 6.52
N PRO A 88 8.24 14.05 7.84
CA PRO A 88 7.28 13.33 8.68
C PRO A 88 5.83 13.49 8.23
N TYR A 89 5.42 14.72 7.84
CA TYR A 89 4.06 15.00 7.39
C TYR A 89 3.71 14.21 6.12
N TYR A 90 4.54 14.30 5.08
CA TYR A 90 4.30 13.59 3.82
C TYR A 90 4.43 12.09 3.98
N PHE A 91 5.33 11.62 4.83
CA PHE A 91 5.49 10.21 5.13
C PHE A 91 4.22 9.61 5.74
N ASP A 92 3.66 10.25 6.76
CA ASP A 92 2.41 9.79 7.37
C ASP A 92 1.21 9.94 6.43
N ASN A 93 1.15 11.03 5.67
CA ASN A 93 0.09 11.29 4.70
C ASN A 93 0.04 10.24 3.59
N TYR A 94 1.18 9.69 3.17
CA TYR A 94 1.23 8.60 2.20
C TYR A 94 0.42 7.37 2.64
N PHE A 95 0.61 6.91 3.87
CA PHE A 95 -0.13 5.76 4.40
C PHE A 95 -1.62 6.07 4.64
N ASN A 96 -1.92 7.30 5.05
CA ASN A 96 -3.32 7.74 5.15
C ASN A 96 -4.01 7.67 3.79
N ARG A 97 -3.37 8.14 2.71
CA ARG A 97 -3.92 8.07 1.35
C ARG A 97 -4.17 6.64 0.86
N ILE A 98 -3.25 5.70 1.14
CA ILE A 98 -3.47 4.28 0.79
C ILE A 98 -4.71 3.76 1.52
N SER A 99 -4.83 4.06 2.81
CA SER A 99 -5.95 3.60 3.63
C SER A 99 -7.26 4.25 3.25
N ASP A 100 -7.25 5.56 3.04
CA ASP A 100 -8.45 6.33 2.63
C ASP A 100 -8.94 5.87 1.27
N ALA A 101 -8.03 5.63 0.31
CA ALA A 101 -8.40 5.11 -1.02
C ALA A 101 -9.06 3.73 -0.94
N ALA A 102 -8.56 2.84 -0.07
CA ALA A 102 -9.17 1.52 0.13
C ALA A 102 -10.58 1.62 0.74
N VAL A 103 -10.76 2.46 1.76
CA VAL A 103 -12.06 2.69 2.40
C VAL A 103 -13.03 3.39 1.44
N GLN A 104 -12.56 4.39 0.69
CA GLN A 104 -13.36 5.09 -0.30
C GLN A 104 -13.84 4.15 -1.40
N ALA A 105 -12.98 3.25 -1.91
CA ALA A 105 -13.36 2.27 -2.91
C ALA A 105 -14.57 1.43 -2.46
N VAL A 106 -14.57 0.99 -1.19
CA VAL A 106 -15.71 0.26 -0.61
C VAL A 106 -16.93 1.15 -0.45
N ALA A 107 -16.78 2.38 0.04
CA ALA A 107 -17.87 3.33 0.25
C ALA A 107 -18.59 3.71 -1.05
N GLU A 108 -17.88 3.70 -2.17
CA GLU A 108 -18.40 3.98 -3.52
C GLU A 108 -18.96 2.75 -4.25
N GLY A 109 -19.13 1.63 -3.52
CA GLY A 109 -19.76 0.42 -4.05
C GLY A 109 -18.79 -0.58 -4.70
N GLY A 110 -17.49 -0.34 -4.56
CA GLY A 110 -16.45 -1.30 -4.90
C GLY A 110 -16.20 -2.33 -3.81
N ASP A 111 -15.05 -2.99 -3.85
CA ASP A 111 -14.64 -3.93 -2.80
C ASP A 111 -13.15 -3.75 -2.42
N PHE A 112 -12.83 -4.24 -1.21
CA PHE A 112 -11.48 -4.46 -0.74
C PHE A 112 -11.40 -5.85 -0.16
N LYS A 113 -10.49 -6.70 -0.67
CA LYS A 113 -10.54 -8.12 -0.37
C LYS A 113 -9.16 -8.73 -0.17
N PHE A 114 -9.04 -9.57 0.85
CA PHE A 114 -7.94 -10.53 0.95
C PHE A 114 -8.14 -11.64 -0.10
N VAL A 115 -7.14 -11.85 -0.95
CA VAL A 115 -7.18 -12.83 -2.03
C VAL A 115 -6.54 -14.14 -1.60
N ARG A 116 -5.30 -14.08 -1.10
CA ARG A 116 -4.56 -15.26 -0.67
C ARG A 116 -3.33 -14.91 0.16
N TYR A 117 -2.84 -15.91 0.87
CA TYR A 117 -1.51 -16.00 1.46
C TYR A 117 -0.65 -16.96 0.65
N TYR A 118 0.64 -16.66 0.54
CA TYR A 118 1.63 -17.58 0.02
C TYR A 118 3.02 -17.26 0.59
N LYS A 119 4.01 -18.12 0.31
CA LYS A 119 5.37 -17.98 0.83
C LYS A 119 6.39 -18.18 -0.28
N ILE A 120 7.39 -17.30 -0.35
CA ILE A 120 8.56 -17.43 -1.22
C ILE A 120 9.80 -17.46 -0.34
N GLY A 121 10.51 -18.59 -0.31
CA GLY A 121 11.64 -18.75 0.60
C GLY A 121 11.26 -18.53 2.06
N SER A 122 11.81 -17.49 2.68
CA SER A 122 11.47 -17.06 4.06
C SER A 122 10.43 -15.95 4.12
N GLU A 123 10.06 -15.35 2.98
CA GLU A 123 9.13 -14.22 2.93
C GLU A 123 7.69 -14.70 2.91
N HIS A 124 6.86 -14.07 3.72
CA HIS A 124 5.44 -14.31 3.81
C HIS A 124 4.68 -13.20 3.09
N HIS A 125 3.79 -13.57 2.20
CA HIS A 125 3.06 -12.66 1.33
C HIS A 125 1.57 -12.75 1.56
N ILE A 126 0.88 -11.60 1.53
CA ILE A 126 -0.57 -11.50 1.45
C ILE A 126 -0.96 -10.66 0.23
N VAL A 127 -1.84 -11.18 -0.59
CA VAL A 127 -2.38 -10.45 -1.72
C VAL A 127 -3.71 -9.84 -1.34
N MET A 128 -3.79 -8.52 -1.46
CA MET A 128 -5.02 -7.75 -1.29
C MET A 128 -5.47 -7.22 -2.65
N ARG A 129 -6.78 -7.05 -2.84
CA ARG A 129 -7.37 -6.49 -4.06
C ARG A 129 -8.30 -5.35 -3.70
N THR A 130 -8.27 -4.27 -4.48
CA THR A 130 -9.35 -3.28 -4.54
C THR A 130 -10.05 -3.38 -5.89
N TYR A 131 -11.36 -3.17 -5.90
CA TYR A 131 -12.16 -3.02 -7.10
C TYR A 131 -13.03 -1.79 -6.95
N GLN A 132 -12.99 -0.89 -7.93
CA GLN A 132 -13.80 0.31 -7.99
C GLN A 132 -13.93 0.77 -9.44
N ASP A 133 -15.13 1.15 -9.88
CA ASP A 133 -15.38 1.74 -11.20
C ASP A 133 -14.72 0.98 -12.37
N TYR A 134 -14.90 -0.35 -12.40
CA TYR A 134 -14.28 -1.26 -13.37
C TYR A 134 -12.75 -1.31 -13.31
N THR A 135 -12.13 -0.69 -12.33
CA THR A 135 -10.69 -0.74 -12.10
C THR A 135 -10.37 -1.75 -11.00
N VAL A 136 -9.39 -2.61 -11.26
CA VAL A 136 -8.85 -3.56 -10.28
C VAL A 136 -7.42 -3.17 -9.95
N SER A 137 -7.09 -3.13 -8.68
CA SER A 137 -5.71 -3.00 -8.20
C SER A 137 -5.36 -4.16 -7.28
N PHE A 138 -4.15 -4.70 -7.45
CA PHE A 138 -3.60 -5.71 -6.56
C PHE A 138 -2.40 -5.16 -5.79
N PHE A 139 -2.31 -5.59 -4.55
CA PHE A 139 -1.23 -5.29 -3.64
C PHE A 139 -0.69 -6.61 -3.10
N ASP A 140 0.57 -6.87 -3.33
CA ASP A 140 1.28 -8.05 -2.82
C ASP A 140 2.17 -7.59 -1.66
N TRP A 141 1.65 -7.70 -0.44
CA TRP A 141 2.34 -7.23 0.75
C TRP A 141 3.21 -8.32 1.36
N ILE A 142 4.48 -7.98 1.63
CA ILE A 142 5.40 -8.80 2.41
C ILE A 142 5.18 -8.47 3.89
N VAL A 143 4.89 -9.48 4.68
CA VAL A 143 4.59 -9.33 6.11
C VAL A 143 5.64 -10.02 6.98
N GLY A 144 5.87 -9.46 8.16
CA GLY A 144 6.80 -10.01 9.14
C GLY A 144 6.45 -9.57 10.55
N LEU A 145 7.17 -10.12 11.55
CA LEU A 145 7.02 -9.72 12.95
C LEU A 145 7.87 -8.48 13.27
N VAL A 146 7.21 -7.48 13.86
CA VAL A 146 7.83 -6.27 14.40
C VAL A 146 7.25 -6.04 15.79
N ASP A 147 8.09 -6.03 16.79
CA ASP A 147 7.69 -5.83 18.20
C ASP A 147 6.55 -6.78 18.64
N ASN A 148 6.61 -8.06 18.22
CA ASN A 148 5.61 -9.10 18.47
C ASN A 148 4.24 -8.84 17.81
N GLU A 149 4.17 -8.02 16.76
CA GLU A 149 2.99 -7.81 15.93
C GLU A 149 3.29 -8.13 14.46
N ILE A 150 2.32 -8.67 13.73
CA ILE A 150 2.44 -8.84 12.28
C ILE A 150 2.28 -7.47 11.61
N LYS A 151 3.26 -7.09 10.77
CA LYS A 151 3.27 -5.81 10.04
C LYS A 151 3.59 -6.02 8.57
N ILE A 152 3.07 -5.13 7.73
CA ILE A 152 3.46 -4.98 6.33
C ILE A 152 4.81 -4.25 6.30
N GLN A 153 5.85 -4.92 5.82
CA GLN A 153 7.23 -4.42 5.80
C GLN A 153 7.66 -3.91 4.43
N GLU A 154 7.03 -4.43 3.38
CA GLU A 154 7.27 -4.08 1.99
C GLU A 154 6.09 -4.59 1.15
N GLY A 155 6.15 -4.42 -0.17
CA GLY A 155 5.22 -5.04 -1.08
C GLY A 155 5.35 -4.53 -2.50
N PHE A 156 4.54 -5.07 -3.39
CA PHE A 156 4.46 -4.67 -4.78
C PHE A 156 3.06 -4.17 -5.13
N ILE A 157 2.99 -3.02 -5.77
CA ILE A 157 1.75 -2.37 -6.21
C ILE A 157 1.63 -2.57 -7.71
N TYR A 158 0.75 -3.46 -8.12
CA TYR A 158 0.69 -3.96 -9.50
C TYR A 158 0.39 -2.88 -10.53
N ASN A 159 -0.59 -2.03 -10.26
CA ASN A 159 -0.98 -0.96 -11.18
C ASN A 159 0.08 0.15 -11.30
N GLN A 160 1.02 0.21 -10.37
CA GLN A 160 2.12 1.19 -10.36
C GLN A 160 3.44 0.61 -10.85
N SER A 161 3.53 -0.72 -11.02
CA SER A 161 4.79 -1.42 -11.32
C SER A 161 5.92 -1.04 -10.35
N SER A 162 5.58 -0.94 -9.07
CA SER A 162 6.49 -0.39 -8.07
C SER A 162 6.40 -1.12 -6.75
N THR A 163 7.52 -1.20 -6.03
CA THR A 163 7.50 -1.61 -4.64
C THR A 163 6.98 -0.48 -3.75
N LEU A 164 6.45 -0.83 -2.57
CA LEU A 164 5.94 0.14 -1.59
C LEU A 164 7.00 1.20 -1.24
N SER A 165 8.25 0.76 -1.00
CA SER A 165 9.33 1.69 -0.67
C SER A 165 9.68 2.63 -1.84
N ASN A 166 9.68 2.13 -3.09
CA ASN A 166 9.93 2.98 -4.26
C ASN A 166 8.79 3.96 -4.49
N ASP A 167 7.53 3.51 -4.40
CA ASP A 167 6.38 4.39 -4.55
C ASP A 167 6.38 5.49 -3.48
N LEU A 168 6.71 5.15 -2.25
CA LEU A 168 6.87 6.12 -1.17
C LEU A 168 8.00 7.12 -1.43
N ILE A 169 9.17 6.67 -1.97
CA ILE A 169 10.25 7.57 -2.37
C ILE A 169 9.75 8.56 -3.43
N TYR A 170 9.05 8.08 -4.46
CA TYR A 170 8.55 8.93 -5.52
C TYR A 170 7.45 9.89 -5.05
N TYR A 171 6.58 9.42 -4.16
CA TYR A 171 5.59 10.29 -3.53
C TYR A 171 6.25 11.44 -2.76
N LEU A 172 7.25 11.12 -1.93
CA LEU A 172 7.98 12.13 -1.17
C LEU A 172 8.74 13.08 -2.10
N HIS A 173 9.40 12.55 -3.13
CA HIS A 173 10.15 13.32 -4.12
C HIS A 173 9.22 14.24 -4.94
N TYR A 174 8.03 13.75 -5.31
CA TYR A 174 7.01 14.53 -6.00
C TYR A 174 6.64 15.78 -5.20
N HIS A 175 6.29 15.64 -3.94
CA HIS A 175 5.86 16.74 -3.10
C HIS A 175 7.00 17.75 -2.80
N VAL A 176 8.22 17.27 -2.68
CA VAL A 176 9.39 18.16 -2.47
C VAL A 176 9.75 18.90 -3.76
N MET A 177 9.75 18.20 -4.91
CA MET A 177 10.09 18.81 -6.19
C MET A 177 9.01 19.77 -6.70
N GLU A 178 7.74 19.52 -6.39
CA GLU A 178 6.66 20.47 -6.69
C GLU A 178 6.89 21.82 -6.01
N ILE A 179 7.46 21.82 -4.79
CA ILE A 179 7.80 23.04 -4.05
C ILE A 179 9.10 23.67 -4.56
N THR A 180 10.08 22.87 -4.98
CA THR A 180 11.45 23.37 -5.24
C THR A 180 11.81 23.51 -6.72
N ASN A 181 11.12 22.82 -7.63
CA ASN A 181 11.41 22.84 -9.06
C ASN A 181 10.14 22.70 -9.93
N PRO A 182 9.44 23.82 -10.20
CA PRO A 182 8.21 23.80 -10.99
C PRO A 182 8.42 23.40 -12.47
N ASP A 183 9.65 23.42 -12.99
CA ASP A 183 9.99 23.03 -14.37
C ASP A 183 10.50 21.59 -14.50
N GLY A 184 10.46 20.80 -13.42
CA GLY A 184 10.99 19.44 -13.37
C GLY A 184 10.15 18.37 -14.07
N ALA A 185 10.40 17.12 -13.72
CA ALA A 185 9.69 15.94 -14.28
C ALA A 185 8.19 15.95 -13.95
N THR A 186 7.81 16.42 -12.77
CA THR A 186 6.45 16.46 -12.26
C THR A 186 5.47 17.24 -13.15
N PRO A 187 5.79 18.50 -13.59
CA PRO A 187 4.92 19.23 -14.49
C PRO A 187 4.64 18.50 -15.79
N ASN A 188 5.61 17.77 -16.34
CA ASN A 188 5.44 16.99 -17.55
C ASN A 188 4.49 15.78 -17.33
N LEU A 189 4.54 15.12 -16.16
CA LEU A 189 3.61 14.05 -15.81
C LEU A 189 2.20 14.60 -15.60
N VAL A 190 2.05 15.70 -14.86
CA VAL A 190 0.75 16.38 -14.66
C VAL A 190 0.15 16.79 -16.01
N LYS A 191 0.96 17.40 -16.89
CA LYS A 191 0.52 17.80 -18.23
C LYS A 191 0.12 16.59 -19.08
N ALA A 192 0.90 15.50 -19.04
CA ALA A 192 0.57 14.28 -19.79
C ALA A 192 -0.74 13.65 -19.28
N ASN A 193 -0.95 13.61 -17.97
CA ASN A 193 -2.20 13.14 -17.38
C ASN A 193 -3.39 14.03 -17.77
N GLY A 194 -3.22 15.35 -17.72
CA GLY A 194 -4.23 16.31 -18.17
C GLY A 194 -4.60 16.14 -19.66
N LEU A 195 -3.62 15.86 -20.51
CA LEU A 195 -3.87 15.55 -21.93
C LEU A 195 -4.65 14.24 -22.09
N LEU A 196 -4.29 13.20 -21.34
CA LEU A 196 -5.03 11.93 -21.35
C LEU A 196 -6.49 12.12 -20.91
N MET A 197 -6.72 12.82 -19.81
CA MET A 197 -8.06 13.12 -19.31
C MET A 197 -8.89 14.01 -20.27
N ALA A 198 -8.22 14.78 -21.13
CA ALA A 198 -8.86 15.59 -22.17
C ALA A 198 -9.09 14.85 -23.50
N GLY A 199 -8.86 13.53 -23.56
CA GLY A 199 -8.98 12.72 -24.78
C GLY A 199 -7.92 13.05 -25.84
N LYS A 200 -6.72 13.45 -25.40
CA LYS A 200 -5.58 13.80 -26.26
C LYS A 200 -4.42 12.82 -26.08
N GLU A 201 -4.72 11.54 -26.18
CA GLU A 201 -3.85 10.42 -25.85
C GLU A 201 -2.54 10.45 -26.65
N ARG A 202 -2.64 10.77 -27.95
CA ARG A 202 -1.46 10.87 -28.85
C ARG A 202 -0.54 12.01 -28.44
N GLU A 203 -1.08 13.12 -27.95
CA GLU A 203 -0.27 14.24 -27.45
C GLU A 203 0.39 13.85 -26.11
N ALA A 204 -0.33 13.16 -25.24
CA ALA A 204 0.19 12.61 -24.00
C ALA A 204 1.37 11.65 -24.26
N LEU A 205 1.21 10.68 -25.17
CA LEU A 205 2.27 9.76 -25.56
C LEU A 205 3.50 10.48 -26.11
N LYS A 206 3.33 11.44 -27.00
CA LYS A 206 4.45 12.24 -27.54
C LYS A 206 5.22 12.97 -26.42
N LEU A 207 4.50 13.58 -25.48
CA LEU A 207 5.11 14.27 -24.34
C LEU A 207 5.90 13.30 -23.46
N LEU A 208 5.32 12.15 -23.14
CA LEU A 208 5.94 11.09 -22.33
C LEU A 208 7.18 10.51 -23.03
N GLN A 209 7.08 10.20 -24.32
CA GLN A 209 8.20 9.65 -25.11
C GLN A 209 9.36 10.65 -25.22
N LYS A 210 9.07 11.92 -25.45
CA LYS A 210 10.09 12.98 -25.50
C LYS A 210 10.90 13.10 -24.20
N ASN A 211 10.24 12.88 -23.07
CA ASN A 211 10.85 13.04 -21.75
C ASN A 211 11.12 11.69 -21.05
N LYS A 212 11.09 10.58 -21.77
CA LYS A 212 11.15 9.21 -21.25
C LYS A 212 12.31 8.98 -20.29
N SER A 213 13.51 9.44 -20.64
CA SER A 213 14.72 9.23 -19.83
C SER A 213 14.61 9.81 -18.43
N GLN A 214 13.88 10.92 -18.28
CA GLN A 214 13.65 11.58 -16.99
C GLN A 214 12.42 11.05 -16.26
N LEU A 215 11.38 10.62 -17.01
CA LEU A 215 10.09 10.29 -16.45
C LEU A 215 9.88 8.82 -16.11
N LYS A 216 10.53 7.89 -16.83
CA LYS A 216 10.30 6.44 -16.68
C LYS A 216 10.63 5.87 -15.30
N GLN A 217 11.37 6.59 -14.49
CA GLN A 217 11.66 6.25 -13.11
C GLN A 217 10.47 6.48 -12.15
N TYR A 218 9.47 7.25 -12.58
CA TYR A 218 8.29 7.54 -11.77
C TYR A 218 7.20 6.51 -12.07
N PRO A 219 6.61 5.84 -11.07
CA PRO A 219 5.52 4.87 -11.28
C PRO A 219 4.35 5.46 -12.06
N THR A 220 3.99 6.70 -11.79
CA THR A 220 2.93 7.45 -12.49
C THR A 220 3.19 7.58 -14.00
N TYR A 221 4.46 7.60 -14.44
CA TYR A 221 4.79 7.59 -15.86
C TYR A 221 4.19 6.38 -16.58
N TRP A 222 4.37 5.19 -16.02
CA TRP A 222 3.89 3.96 -16.63
C TRP A 222 2.37 3.86 -16.62
N GLN A 223 1.71 4.34 -15.57
CA GLN A 223 0.25 4.39 -15.52
C GLN A 223 -0.32 5.25 -16.64
N ILE A 224 0.19 6.49 -16.80
CA ILE A 224 -0.27 7.41 -17.84
C ILE A 224 0.11 6.87 -19.22
N TYR A 225 1.30 6.31 -19.39
CA TYR A 225 1.78 5.77 -20.65
C TYR A 225 0.92 4.58 -21.13
N ILE A 226 0.64 3.62 -20.25
CA ILE A 226 -0.20 2.46 -20.57
C ILE A 226 -1.65 2.90 -20.85
N GLY A 227 -2.19 3.81 -20.05
CA GLY A 227 -3.52 4.38 -20.31
C GLY A 227 -3.61 5.06 -21.68
N ALA A 228 -2.63 5.88 -22.02
CA ALA A 228 -2.57 6.54 -23.32
C ALA A 228 -2.36 5.56 -24.49
N LEU A 229 -1.63 4.46 -24.30
CA LEU A 229 -1.53 3.38 -25.31
C LEU A 229 -2.87 2.67 -25.51
N TYR A 230 -3.58 2.37 -24.44
CA TYR A 230 -4.90 1.72 -24.50
C TYR A 230 -5.89 2.53 -25.33
N GLU A 231 -5.99 3.82 -25.08
CA GLU A 231 -6.92 4.71 -25.75
C GLU A 231 -6.51 5.05 -27.19
N SER A 232 -5.20 5.21 -27.46
CA SER A 232 -4.71 5.64 -28.78
C SER A 232 -4.57 4.52 -29.80
N ASP A 233 -4.28 3.29 -29.39
CA ASP A 233 -4.02 2.13 -30.25
C ASP A 233 -4.51 0.82 -29.63
N ASN A 234 -5.82 0.77 -29.39
CA ASN A 234 -6.47 -0.39 -28.77
C ASN A 234 -6.24 -1.70 -29.54
N LYS A 235 -6.15 -1.64 -30.88
CA LYS A 235 -5.95 -2.85 -31.71
C LYS A 235 -4.60 -3.52 -31.46
N ASN A 236 -3.55 -2.73 -31.20
CA ASN A 236 -2.19 -3.23 -30.99
C ASN A 236 -1.81 -3.20 -29.51
N PHE A 237 -2.75 -2.89 -28.62
CA PHE A 237 -2.50 -2.67 -27.20
C PHE A 237 -1.71 -3.82 -26.55
N ILE A 238 -2.10 -5.07 -26.81
CA ILE A 238 -1.41 -6.25 -26.25
C ILE A 238 0.03 -6.35 -26.74
N ALA A 239 0.27 -6.14 -28.05
CA ALA A 239 1.62 -6.16 -28.60
C ALA A 239 2.48 -5.02 -28.03
N ASN A 240 1.89 -3.84 -27.87
CA ASN A 240 2.54 -2.70 -27.25
C ASN A 240 2.88 -2.96 -25.77
N LEU A 241 1.96 -3.59 -25.00
CA LEU A 241 2.25 -4.00 -23.62
C LEU A 241 3.41 -5.00 -23.55
N ASP A 242 3.46 -5.99 -24.45
CA ASP A 242 4.53 -6.97 -24.49
C ASP A 242 5.89 -6.33 -24.79
N ALA A 243 5.91 -5.30 -25.65
CA ALA A 243 7.13 -4.54 -25.94
C ALA A 243 7.67 -3.80 -24.70
N LEU A 244 6.79 -3.37 -23.77
CA LEU A 244 7.21 -2.68 -22.55
C LEU A 244 8.00 -3.57 -21.58
N LYS A 245 7.93 -4.88 -21.71
CA LYS A 245 8.78 -5.82 -20.97
C LYS A 245 10.28 -5.52 -21.18
N ASN A 246 10.66 -5.17 -22.39
CA ASN A 246 12.03 -4.80 -22.74
C ASN A 246 12.46 -3.44 -22.15
N GLU A 247 11.50 -2.68 -21.63
CA GLU A 247 11.72 -1.38 -20.98
C GLU A 247 11.88 -1.49 -19.46
N GLY A 248 11.78 -2.72 -18.92
CA GLY A 248 11.97 -3.02 -17.51
C GLY A 248 10.68 -2.91 -16.69
N ILE A 249 9.50 -2.95 -17.33
CA ILE A 249 8.22 -3.07 -16.59
C ILE A 249 8.10 -4.51 -16.07
N ASP A 250 7.66 -4.62 -14.82
CA ASP A 250 7.41 -5.90 -14.15
C ASP A 250 6.30 -6.69 -14.86
N ASP A 251 6.49 -7.99 -15.00
CA ASP A 251 5.53 -8.90 -15.64
C ASP A 251 4.16 -8.86 -14.97
N ARG A 252 4.10 -8.67 -13.65
CA ARG A 252 2.85 -8.55 -12.89
C ARG A 252 1.99 -7.39 -13.38
N THR A 253 2.61 -6.25 -13.66
CA THR A 253 1.92 -5.08 -14.24
C THR A 253 1.41 -5.36 -15.64
N ILE A 254 2.24 -5.98 -16.49
CA ILE A 254 1.85 -6.36 -17.85
C ILE A 254 0.66 -7.31 -17.82
N TYR A 255 0.69 -8.33 -16.97
CA TYR A 255 -0.40 -9.30 -16.86
C TYR A 255 -1.67 -8.68 -16.27
N LEU A 256 -1.56 -7.74 -15.32
CA LEU A 256 -2.73 -7.01 -14.84
C LEU A 256 -3.44 -6.27 -15.98
N HIS A 257 -2.70 -5.50 -16.79
CA HIS A 257 -3.29 -4.76 -17.89
C HIS A 257 -3.83 -5.67 -19.01
N LYS A 258 -3.19 -6.81 -19.27
CA LYS A 258 -3.75 -7.84 -20.17
C LYS A 258 -5.02 -8.45 -19.62
N LEU A 259 -5.07 -8.74 -18.32
CA LEU A 259 -6.27 -9.25 -17.64
C LEU A 259 -7.43 -8.29 -17.84
N LEU A 260 -7.22 -7.00 -17.56
CA LEU A 260 -8.24 -5.96 -17.72
C LEU A 260 -8.69 -5.85 -19.19
N TYR A 261 -7.77 -5.85 -20.14
CA TYR A 261 -8.07 -5.79 -21.56
C TYR A 261 -8.90 -6.99 -22.05
N TYR A 262 -8.49 -8.21 -21.75
CA TYR A 262 -9.22 -9.41 -22.19
C TYR A 262 -10.56 -9.55 -21.51
N SER A 263 -10.66 -9.20 -20.24
CA SER A 263 -11.91 -9.22 -19.49
C SER A 263 -12.93 -8.22 -20.07
N SER A 264 -12.50 -6.98 -20.33
CA SER A 264 -13.37 -5.94 -20.91
C SER A 264 -13.83 -6.26 -22.33
N ASN A 265 -13.03 -7.03 -23.08
CA ASN A 265 -13.38 -7.48 -24.45
C ASN A 265 -14.09 -8.85 -24.48
N GLY A 266 -14.48 -9.41 -23.32
CA GLY A 266 -15.21 -10.66 -23.22
C GLY A 266 -14.41 -11.90 -23.64
N ASN A 267 -13.08 -11.83 -23.69
CA ASN A 267 -12.21 -12.95 -24.06
C ASN A 267 -11.88 -13.82 -22.85
N SER A 268 -12.86 -14.64 -22.42
CA SER A 268 -12.75 -15.49 -21.22
C SER A 268 -11.55 -16.42 -21.28
N LYS A 269 -11.25 -17.03 -22.43
CA LYS A 269 -10.11 -17.95 -22.58
C LYS A 269 -8.75 -17.26 -22.31
N ALA A 270 -8.54 -16.08 -22.91
CA ALA A 270 -7.33 -15.32 -22.69
C ALA A 270 -7.24 -14.79 -21.24
N THR A 271 -8.39 -14.40 -20.67
CA THR A 271 -8.50 -14.00 -19.25
C THR A 271 -8.03 -15.10 -18.32
N GLU A 272 -8.54 -16.35 -18.49
CA GLU A 272 -8.11 -17.51 -17.71
C GLU A 272 -6.62 -17.82 -17.84
N GLN A 273 -6.07 -17.73 -19.06
CA GLN A 273 -4.64 -17.93 -19.29
C GLN A 273 -3.77 -16.89 -18.56
N ILE A 274 -4.21 -15.64 -18.54
CA ILE A 274 -3.48 -14.58 -17.81
C ILE A 274 -3.57 -14.78 -16.31
N ILE A 275 -4.74 -15.17 -15.79
CA ILE A 275 -4.90 -15.52 -14.36
C ILE A 275 -3.92 -16.64 -13.99
N GLY A 276 -3.81 -17.71 -14.79
CA GLY A 276 -2.83 -18.77 -14.58
C GLY A 276 -1.40 -18.23 -14.47
N LYS A 277 -0.98 -17.40 -15.42
CA LYS A 277 0.36 -16.77 -15.39
C LYS A 277 0.58 -15.88 -14.18
N MET A 278 -0.43 -15.14 -13.73
CA MET A 278 -0.33 -14.33 -12.51
C MET A 278 -0.19 -15.19 -11.26
N ILE A 279 -0.84 -16.36 -11.24
CA ILE A 279 -0.68 -17.35 -10.17
C ILE A 279 0.74 -17.90 -10.15
N ASP A 280 1.32 -18.20 -11.31
CA ASP A 280 2.67 -18.77 -11.43
C ASP A 280 3.78 -17.77 -11.01
N LEU A 281 3.51 -16.48 -11.04
CA LEU A 281 4.45 -15.44 -10.58
C LEU A 281 4.47 -15.23 -9.06
N THR A 282 3.58 -15.90 -8.36
CA THR A 282 3.39 -15.79 -6.91
C THR A 282 3.46 -17.16 -6.28
#